data_aa7128ba7af285c13f148503108dd0eb
#
_entry.id   aa7128ba7af285c13f148503108dd0eb
#
_cell.length_a   1.000
_cell.length_b   1.000
_cell.length_c   1.000
_cell.angle_alpha   90.00
_cell.angle_beta   90.00
_cell.angle_gamma   90.00
#
_symmetry.space_group_name_H-M   'P 1'
#
loop_
_entity.id
_entity.type
_entity.pdbx_description
1 polymer ?
#
loop_
_entity_poly.entity_id
_entity_poly.type
_entity_poly.pdbx_seq_one_letter_code
_entity_poly.pdbx_strand_id
1 'polypeptide(L)'
;MAGGGRAGRLREKIESLLRKNALSFDLHITKSEERLKALSREMAAEGRTIVGAGGDSTFHLIINEIIKAGGRAPFGMLGLGSSNDITLEFGLEPLERAVAALKLGRTKTVDLGCLKQGNKGLRFFLGQANIGLGVSVNKYVDGLAHRRPWLARRQTLAGTLGIMRAYRKRRVPLDLVIQSTEGTFKGSFIVAVFSNTRYWATGKLIAPQARPDDGRLDACLIEKCSFLRLARINSLAKTGRHGRAPEVRLFQSAEFSVSSPAGFNIQADGEILPFDSALAVRIQVEPGALRLIC
;
A
#
# COMPACT_ATOMS: atom_id res chain seq x y z
N MET A 1 8.96 4.35 13.38
CA MET A 1 9.48 5.73 13.33
C MET A 1 10.16 5.95 11.99
N ALA A 2 9.60 6.76 11.11
CA ALA A 2 10.20 7.08 9.82
C ALA A 2 11.45 7.96 10.02
N GLY A 3 12.63 7.44 9.68
CA GLY A 3 13.84 8.17 9.41
C GLY A 3 14.45 9.00 10.53
N GLY A 4 15.26 8.37 11.40
CA GLY A 4 16.06 9.07 12.41
C GLY A 4 16.80 10.30 11.84
N GLY A 5 16.71 11.45 12.51
CA GLY A 5 17.33 12.72 12.16
C GLY A 5 16.72 13.49 10.99
N ARG A 6 16.03 12.84 10.04
CA ARG A 6 15.26 13.46 8.96
C ARG A 6 13.93 14.08 9.47
N ALA A 7 13.31 13.47 10.47
CA ALA A 7 12.00 13.87 10.96
C ALA A 7 11.98 15.33 11.48
N GLY A 8 13.01 15.78 12.16
CA GLY A 8 13.10 17.16 12.67
C GLY A 8 13.16 18.20 11.53
N ARG A 9 14.07 18.01 10.58
CA ARG A 9 14.20 18.92 9.42
C ARG A 9 12.99 18.91 8.50
N LEU A 10 12.33 17.77 8.35
CA LEU A 10 11.09 17.64 7.58
C LEU A 10 9.92 18.32 8.29
N ARG A 11 9.86 18.25 9.62
CA ARG A 11 8.88 18.96 10.42
C ARG A 11 8.93 20.46 10.14
N GLU A 12 10.09 21.10 10.31
CA GLU A 12 10.27 22.53 10.08
C GLU A 12 9.87 22.94 8.63
N LYS A 13 10.25 22.13 7.65
CA LYS A 13 9.84 22.34 6.25
C LYS A 13 8.32 22.29 6.10
N ILE A 14 7.65 21.30 6.68
CA ILE A 14 6.19 21.14 6.60
C ILE A 14 5.49 22.31 7.28
N GLU A 15 5.85 22.63 8.51
CA GLU A 15 5.28 23.76 9.25
C GLU A 15 5.44 25.08 8.47
N SER A 16 6.62 25.32 7.91
CA SER A 16 6.88 26.50 7.08
C SER A 16 6.01 26.54 5.83
N LEU A 17 5.86 25.40 5.14
CA LEU A 17 5.01 25.32 3.94
C LEU A 17 3.53 25.53 4.27
N LEU A 18 3.02 24.93 5.34
CA LEU A 18 1.63 25.10 5.77
C LEU A 18 1.34 26.55 6.15
N ARG A 19 2.22 27.18 6.95
CA ARG A 19 2.09 28.59 7.35
C ARG A 19 2.17 29.56 6.16
N LYS A 20 3.10 29.34 5.22
CA LYS A 20 3.22 30.13 3.98
C LYS A 20 1.95 30.09 3.14
N ASN A 21 1.19 28.99 3.21
CA ASN A 21 -0.08 28.83 2.51
C ASN A 21 -1.29 29.26 3.35
N ALA A 22 -1.08 29.91 4.49
CA ALA A 22 -2.12 30.38 5.42
C ALA A 22 -3.07 29.28 5.91
N LEU A 23 -2.56 28.05 6.05
CA LEU A 23 -3.30 26.93 6.61
C LEU A 23 -3.20 26.97 8.14
N SER A 24 -4.36 26.91 8.82
CA SER A 24 -4.44 26.70 10.26
C SER A 24 -4.40 25.19 10.56
N PHE A 25 -3.55 24.76 11.49
CA PHE A 25 -3.39 23.34 11.82
C PHE A 25 -2.92 23.12 13.26
N ASP A 26 -3.29 21.98 13.82
CA ASP A 26 -2.74 21.43 15.05
C ASP A 26 -1.74 20.34 14.70
N LEU A 27 -0.48 20.48 15.11
CA LEU A 27 0.55 19.50 14.83
C LEU A 27 0.72 18.50 15.96
N HIS A 28 0.50 17.24 15.67
CA HIS A 28 0.70 16.12 16.59
C HIS A 28 1.84 15.23 16.15
N ILE A 29 2.85 15.05 17.00
CA ILE A 29 3.97 14.13 16.75
C ILE A 29 3.73 12.85 17.54
N THR A 30 3.47 11.77 16.83
CA THR A 30 3.24 10.46 17.46
C THR A 30 4.55 9.66 17.53
N LYS A 31 4.80 9.02 18.67
CA LYS A 31 6.00 8.20 18.91
C LYS A 31 5.74 6.71 18.81
N SER A 32 4.46 6.29 18.75
CA SER A 32 4.05 4.89 18.59
C SER A 32 2.83 4.76 17.69
N GLU A 33 2.61 3.57 17.17
CA GLU A 33 1.42 3.25 16.37
C GLU A 33 0.13 3.36 17.20
N GLU A 34 0.15 2.94 18.46
CA GLU A 34 -1.01 2.98 19.36
C GLU A 34 -1.46 4.43 19.54
N ARG A 35 -0.51 5.35 19.75
CA ARG A 35 -0.83 6.79 19.89
C ARG A 35 -1.35 7.37 18.58
N LEU A 36 -0.76 6.97 17.43
CA LEU A 36 -1.25 7.40 16.12
C LEU A 36 -2.69 6.94 15.91
N LYS A 37 -2.98 5.67 16.17
CA LYS A 37 -4.32 5.08 16.01
C LYS A 37 -5.34 5.76 16.94
N ALA A 38 -5.00 5.94 18.23
CA ALA A 38 -5.89 6.58 19.20
C ALA A 38 -6.25 8.01 18.78
N LEU A 39 -5.23 8.82 18.44
CA LEU A 39 -5.43 10.20 18.00
C LEU A 39 -6.25 10.29 16.70
N SER A 40 -5.93 9.43 15.72
CA SER A 40 -6.67 9.41 14.45
C SER A 40 -8.14 9.07 14.64
N ARG A 41 -8.45 8.12 15.52
CA ARG A 41 -9.83 7.75 15.86
C ARG A 41 -10.58 8.87 16.54
N GLU A 42 -9.95 9.54 17.51
CA GLU A 42 -10.49 10.69 18.23
C GLU A 42 -10.85 11.82 17.26
N MET A 43 -9.89 12.25 16.44
CA MET A 43 -10.08 13.30 15.44
C MET A 43 -11.14 12.93 14.38
N ALA A 44 -11.18 11.66 13.96
CA ALA A 44 -12.15 11.18 12.99
C ALA A 44 -13.58 11.18 13.59
N ALA A 45 -13.75 10.81 14.85
CA ALA A 45 -15.04 10.84 15.53
C ALA A 45 -15.58 12.27 15.68
N GLU A 46 -14.70 13.26 15.83
CA GLU A 46 -15.03 14.69 15.84
C GLU A 46 -15.32 15.25 14.43
N GLY A 47 -15.15 14.46 13.37
CA GLY A 47 -15.31 14.89 11.98
C GLY A 47 -14.24 15.86 11.49
N ARG A 48 -13.10 15.97 12.17
CA ARG A 48 -12.00 16.86 11.82
C ARG A 48 -11.28 16.35 10.56
N THR A 49 -10.77 17.28 9.77
CA THR A 49 -9.85 16.94 8.68
C THR A 49 -8.54 16.40 9.26
N ILE A 50 -8.14 15.22 8.82
CA ILE A 50 -6.89 14.58 9.26
C ILE A 50 -5.88 14.63 8.12
N VAL A 51 -4.68 15.13 8.42
CA VAL A 51 -3.57 15.13 7.47
C VAL A 51 -2.48 14.21 7.98
N GLY A 52 -2.28 13.10 7.26
CA GLY A 52 -1.20 12.16 7.55
C GLY A 52 0.12 12.66 6.95
N ALA A 53 1.16 12.81 7.77
CA ALA A 53 2.51 13.13 7.33
C ALA A 53 3.42 11.91 7.54
N GLY A 54 3.65 11.12 6.49
CA GLY A 54 4.39 9.86 6.57
C GLY A 54 4.48 9.12 5.25
N GLY A 55 4.66 7.80 5.31
CA GLY A 55 4.61 6.91 4.15
C GLY A 55 3.30 6.13 4.10
N ASP A 56 3.20 5.22 3.12
CA ASP A 56 2.00 4.41 2.83
C ASP A 56 1.50 3.65 4.08
N SER A 57 2.38 3.06 4.89
CA SER A 57 2.03 2.43 6.17
C SER A 57 1.37 3.39 7.16
N THR A 58 1.86 4.64 7.24
CA THR A 58 1.24 5.66 8.11
C THR A 58 -0.17 5.98 7.64
N PHE A 59 -0.36 6.12 6.34
CA PHE A 59 -1.68 6.37 5.75
C PHE A 59 -2.63 5.20 5.99
N HIS A 60 -2.15 3.97 5.79
CA HIS A 60 -2.90 2.75 6.11
C HIS A 60 -3.45 2.75 7.54
N LEU A 61 -2.63 3.06 8.53
CA LEU A 61 -3.05 3.10 9.94
C LEU A 61 -4.13 4.17 10.17
N ILE A 62 -3.95 5.39 9.64
CA ILE A 62 -4.89 6.50 9.80
C ILE A 62 -6.22 6.18 9.12
N ILE A 63 -6.20 5.70 7.87
CA ILE A 63 -7.40 5.35 7.09
C ILE A 63 -8.24 4.30 7.84
N ASN A 64 -7.61 3.26 8.37
CA ASN A 64 -8.33 2.23 9.13
C ASN A 64 -9.03 2.79 10.37
N GLU A 65 -8.46 3.80 11.04
CA GLU A 65 -9.12 4.43 12.18
C GLU A 65 -10.23 5.41 11.75
N ILE A 66 -10.06 6.11 10.61
CA ILE A 66 -11.13 6.92 10.01
C ILE A 66 -12.35 6.05 9.68
N ILE A 67 -12.14 4.89 9.04
CA ILE A 67 -13.23 3.98 8.70
C ILE A 67 -13.91 3.43 9.94
N LYS A 68 -13.16 3.03 10.98
CA LYS A 68 -13.72 2.58 12.26
C LYS A 68 -14.57 3.66 12.97
N ALA A 69 -14.23 4.93 12.77
CA ALA A 69 -14.97 6.06 13.31
C ALA A 69 -16.16 6.50 12.41
N GLY A 70 -16.50 5.74 11.37
CA GLY A 70 -17.64 6.02 10.49
C GLY A 70 -17.28 6.59 9.12
N GLY A 71 -15.99 6.72 8.77
CA GLY A 71 -15.51 7.05 7.42
C GLY A 71 -15.76 8.48 6.93
N ARG A 72 -16.21 9.41 7.79
CA ARG A 72 -16.67 10.74 7.36
C ARG A 72 -15.59 11.82 7.34
N ALA A 73 -14.52 11.65 8.11
CA ALA A 73 -13.44 12.62 8.22
C ALA A 73 -12.67 12.76 6.90
N PRO A 74 -12.50 13.98 6.36
CA PRO A 74 -11.65 14.19 5.19
C PRO A 74 -10.18 13.83 5.52
N PHE A 75 -9.50 13.17 4.57
CA PHE A 75 -8.13 12.75 4.74
C PHE A 75 -7.22 13.42 3.72
N GLY A 76 -6.14 14.05 4.19
CA GLY A 76 -5.07 14.59 3.36
C GLY A 76 -3.76 13.85 3.61
N MET A 77 -2.86 13.87 2.64
CA MET A 77 -1.59 13.13 2.67
C MET A 77 -0.40 14.03 2.36
N LEU A 78 0.64 13.93 3.19
CA LEU A 78 1.95 14.52 2.95
C LEU A 78 2.98 13.38 2.86
N GLY A 79 3.41 13.06 1.66
CA GLY A 79 4.33 11.95 1.38
C GLY A 79 5.74 12.21 1.92
N LEU A 80 6.13 11.49 2.96
CA LEU A 80 7.45 11.57 3.58
C LEU A 80 8.16 10.20 3.62
N GLY A 81 7.51 9.20 3.09
CA GLY A 81 8.00 7.84 2.99
C GLY A 81 9.10 7.70 1.95
N SER A 82 9.50 6.48 1.75
CA SER A 82 10.54 6.12 0.79
C SER A 82 9.98 5.70 -0.57
N SER A 83 8.74 5.26 -0.63
CA SER A 83 8.03 4.85 -1.85
C SER A 83 7.04 5.93 -2.31
N ASN A 84 6.14 6.32 -1.43
CA ASN A 84 5.10 7.32 -1.68
C ASN A 84 4.21 6.97 -2.89
N ASP A 85 3.98 5.69 -3.15
CA ASP A 85 3.21 5.22 -4.31
C ASP A 85 1.76 5.73 -4.27
N ILE A 86 1.19 5.85 -3.06
CA ILE A 86 -0.17 6.39 -2.88
C ILE A 86 -0.22 7.88 -3.20
N THR A 87 0.69 8.70 -2.68
CA THR A 87 0.69 10.15 -2.98
C THR A 87 1.00 10.44 -4.44
N LEU A 88 1.81 9.59 -5.09
CA LEU A 88 2.08 9.65 -6.51
C LEU A 88 0.80 9.42 -7.34
N GLU A 89 -0.04 8.45 -6.94
CA GLU A 89 -1.30 8.14 -7.62
C GLU A 89 -2.23 9.35 -7.70
N PHE A 90 -2.35 10.08 -6.60
CA PHE A 90 -3.24 11.24 -6.50
C PHE A 90 -2.58 12.58 -6.91
N GLY A 91 -1.37 12.54 -7.50
CA GLY A 91 -0.67 13.72 -7.99
C GLY A 91 -0.21 14.67 -6.87
N LEU A 92 -0.06 14.17 -5.65
CA LEU A 92 0.32 14.91 -4.46
C LEU A 92 1.86 15.01 -4.28
N GLU A 93 2.63 14.60 -5.28
CA GLU A 93 4.07 14.76 -5.33
C GLU A 93 4.46 15.85 -6.34
N PRO A 94 5.40 16.74 -6.02
CA PRO A 94 6.11 16.87 -4.74
C PRO A 94 5.24 17.47 -3.61
N LEU A 95 5.80 17.56 -2.39
CA LEU A 95 5.10 18.00 -1.16
C LEU A 95 4.33 19.33 -1.32
N GLU A 96 4.84 20.23 -2.14
CA GLU A 96 4.21 21.52 -2.45
C GLU A 96 2.84 21.37 -3.12
N ARG A 97 2.65 20.33 -3.95
CA ARG A 97 1.35 19.99 -4.56
C ARG A 97 0.36 19.48 -3.50
N ALA A 98 0.81 18.63 -2.59
CA ALA A 98 -0.02 18.17 -1.49
C ALA A 98 -0.51 19.35 -0.62
N VAL A 99 0.37 20.30 -0.30
CA VAL A 99 -0.01 21.50 0.46
C VAL A 99 -0.98 22.39 -0.33
N ALA A 100 -0.80 22.52 -1.65
CA ALA A 100 -1.73 23.25 -2.50
C ALA A 100 -3.12 22.60 -2.53
N ALA A 101 -3.19 21.26 -2.60
CA ALA A 101 -4.44 20.51 -2.51
C ALA A 101 -5.14 20.73 -1.15
N LEU A 102 -4.38 20.69 -0.04
CA LEU A 102 -4.91 20.99 1.29
C LEU A 102 -5.49 22.42 1.36
N LYS A 103 -4.83 23.40 0.75
CA LYS A 103 -5.30 24.79 0.70
C LYS A 103 -6.61 24.91 -0.08
N LEU A 104 -6.74 24.20 -1.20
CA LEU A 104 -7.99 24.17 -1.97
C LEU A 104 -9.12 23.46 -1.22
N GLY A 105 -8.80 22.49 -0.34
CA GLY A 105 -9.77 21.79 0.48
C GLY A 105 -10.77 20.93 -0.30
N ARG A 106 -10.54 20.71 -1.60
CA ARG A 106 -11.43 19.89 -2.44
C ARG A 106 -11.27 18.42 -2.06
N THR A 107 -12.40 17.75 -1.91
CA THR A 107 -12.40 16.32 -1.60
C THR A 107 -12.96 15.51 -2.76
N LYS A 108 -12.34 14.37 -3.01
CA LYS A 108 -12.84 13.32 -3.90
C LYS A 108 -13.17 12.09 -3.07
N THR A 109 -14.29 11.45 -3.37
CA THR A 109 -14.61 10.15 -2.78
C THR A 109 -13.86 9.07 -3.55
N VAL A 110 -13.18 8.19 -2.82
CA VAL A 110 -12.40 7.10 -3.40
C VAL A 110 -12.76 5.77 -2.74
N ASP A 111 -12.58 4.71 -3.50
CA ASP A 111 -12.78 3.34 -3.04
C ASP A 111 -11.62 2.90 -2.14
N LEU A 112 -11.87 1.90 -1.33
CA LEU A 112 -10.84 1.17 -0.58
C LEU A 112 -10.93 -0.31 -0.90
N GLY A 113 -9.80 -0.99 -0.93
CA GLY A 113 -9.83 -2.43 -0.83
C GLY A 113 -10.03 -2.85 0.63
N CYS A 114 -10.78 -3.92 0.84
CA CYS A 114 -11.09 -4.49 2.16
C CYS A 114 -10.67 -5.95 2.23
N LEU A 115 -9.94 -6.30 3.26
CA LEU A 115 -9.50 -7.66 3.56
C LEU A 115 -10.31 -8.22 4.73
N LYS A 116 -10.89 -9.41 4.53
CA LYS A 116 -11.68 -10.13 5.55
C LYS A 116 -11.23 -11.57 5.65
N GLN A 117 -11.11 -12.08 6.85
CA GLN A 117 -10.82 -13.49 7.11
C GLN A 117 -11.63 -14.01 8.31
N GLY A 118 -12.61 -14.86 8.04
CA GLY A 118 -13.50 -15.39 9.07
C GLY A 118 -14.12 -14.27 9.91
N ASN A 119 -14.03 -14.40 11.23
CA ASN A 119 -14.52 -13.40 12.20
C ASN A 119 -13.46 -12.33 12.58
N LYS A 120 -12.27 -12.36 11.97
CA LYS A 120 -11.27 -11.30 12.18
C LYS A 120 -11.78 -9.99 11.60
N GLY A 121 -11.50 -8.89 12.30
CA GLY A 121 -11.93 -7.56 11.88
C GLY A 121 -11.42 -7.19 10.49
N LEU A 122 -12.18 -6.33 9.81
CA LEU A 122 -11.85 -5.80 8.50
C LEU A 122 -10.54 -5.01 8.53
N ARG A 123 -9.80 -5.07 7.43
CA ARG A 123 -8.61 -4.23 7.18
C ARG A 123 -8.75 -3.58 5.81
N PHE A 124 -8.63 -2.27 5.78
CA PHE A 124 -8.77 -1.47 4.56
C PHE A 124 -7.42 -1.06 4.03
N PHE A 125 -7.29 -0.97 2.71
CA PHE A 125 -6.11 -0.45 2.03
C PHE A 125 -6.53 0.51 0.92
N LEU A 126 -5.74 1.57 0.74
CA LEU A 126 -5.95 2.55 -0.33
C LEU A 126 -5.15 2.19 -1.58
N GLY A 127 -3.93 1.71 -1.41
CA GLY A 127 -3.03 1.32 -2.51
C GLY A 127 -3.27 -0.11 -2.98
N GLN A 128 -2.70 -1.07 -2.28
CA GLN A 128 -2.80 -2.48 -2.68
C GLN A 128 -2.60 -3.46 -1.53
N ALA A 129 -3.15 -4.67 -1.73
CA ALA A 129 -2.79 -5.86 -0.98
C ALA A 129 -1.92 -6.79 -1.83
N ASN A 130 -0.92 -7.45 -1.25
CA ASN A 130 -0.06 -8.35 -1.99
C ASN A 130 0.33 -9.61 -1.21
N ILE A 131 0.61 -10.69 -1.95
CA ILE A 131 1.00 -12.00 -1.47
C ILE A 131 2.26 -12.45 -2.21
N GLY A 132 3.15 -13.17 -1.55
CA GLY A 132 4.33 -13.78 -2.13
C GLY A 132 5.58 -12.91 -2.03
N LEU A 133 6.18 -12.56 -3.18
CA LEU A 133 7.51 -11.93 -3.23
C LEU A 133 7.56 -10.59 -2.50
N GLY A 134 6.54 -9.74 -2.65
CA GLY A 134 6.49 -8.42 -2.00
C GLY A 134 6.60 -8.54 -0.48
N VAL A 135 5.81 -9.42 0.13
CA VAL A 135 5.87 -9.70 1.57
C VAL A 135 7.25 -10.19 2.01
N SER A 136 7.86 -11.10 1.21
CA SER A 136 9.17 -11.67 1.52
C SER A 136 10.28 -10.63 1.44
N VAL A 137 10.21 -9.71 0.48
CA VAL A 137 11.17 -8.61 0.29
C VAL A 137 11.04 -7.60 1.44
N ASN A 138 9.82 -7.19 1.79
CA ASN A 138 9.60 -6.22 2.86
C ASN A 138 10.10 -6.77 4.21
N LYS A 139 9.75 -8.03 4.57
CA LYS A 139 10.31 -8.68 5.76
C LYS A 139 11.84 -8.68 5.79
N TYR A 140 12.49 -8.80 4.63
CA TYR A 140 13.94 -8.76 4.54
C TYR A 140 14.49 -7.34 4.71
N VAL A 141 13.88 -6.36 4.05
CA VAL A 141 14.29 -4.94 4.12
C VAL A 141 14.11 -4.38 5.53
N ASP A 142 13.00 -4.71 6.20
CA ASP A 142 12.76 -4.34 7.60
C ASP A 142 13.81 -4.94 8.53
N GLY A 143 14.14 -6.22 8.35
CA GLY A 143 15.22 -6.87 9.08
C GLY A 143 16.60 -6.24 8.81
N LEU A 144 16.85 -5.72 7.60
CA LEU A 144 18.06 -4.97 7.26
C LEU A 144 18.08 -3.59 7.92
N ALA A 145 16.95 -2.91 8.02
CA ALA A 145 16.84 -1.59 8.63
C ALA A 145 17.31 -1.60 10.10
N HIS A 146 17.05 -2.70 10.81
CA HIS A 146 17.51 -2.90 12.19
C HIS A 146 18.99 -3.27 12.29
N ARG A 147 19.52 -4.09 11.36
CA ARG A 147 20.86 -4.65 11.44
C ARG A 147 21.90 -3.85 10.67
N ARG A 148 21.54 -3.28 9.52
CA ARG A 148 22.40 -2.55 8.58
C ARG A 148 21.64 -1.38 7.95
N PRO A 149 21.33 -0.31 8.69
CA PRO A 149 20.45 0.78 8.22
C PRO A 149 21.00 1.51 6.98
N TRP A 150 22.32 1.55 6.80
CA TRP A 150 22.94 2.14 5.60
C TRP A 150 22.61 1.37 4.32
N LEU A 151 22.50 0.03 4.40
CA LEU A 151 22.14 -0.82 3.27
C LEU A 151 20.64 -0.76 2.97
N ALA A 152 19.80 -0.73 4.00
CA ALA A 152 18.35 -0.56 3.87
C ALA A 152 17.99 0.76 3.16
N ARG A 153 18.78 1.82 3.35
CA ARG A 153 18.61 3.11 2.65
C ARG A 153 18.84 3.03 1.14
N ARG A 154 19.59 2.03 0.65
CA ARG A 154 19.76 1.75 -0.79
C ARG A 154 18.67 0.80 -1.27
N GLN A 155 17.45 1.31 -1.39
CA GLN A 155 16.24 0.52 -1.65
C GLN A 155 16.34 -0.46 -2.82
N THR A 156 16.89 -0.03 -3.96
CA THR A 156 17.06 -0.90 -5.13
C THR A 156 17.96 -2.09 -4.81
N LEU A 157 19.09 -1.86 -4.11
CA LEU A 157 20.00 -2.92 -3.73
C LEU A 157 19.39 -3.83 -2.66
N ALA A 158 18.79 -3.26 -1.63
CA ALA A 158 18.10 -4.01 -0.57
C ALA A 158 16.96 -4.86 -1.13
N GLY A 159 16.15 -4.30 -2.05
CA GLY A 159 15.08 -5.01 -2.76
C GLY A 159 15.62 -6.18 -3.60
N THR A 160 16.68 -5.96 -4.39
CA THR A 160 17.31 -7.01 -5.20
C THR A 160 17.84 -8.16 -4.34
N LEU A 161 18.53 -7.85 -3.23
CA LEU A 161 18.99 -8.85 -2.27
C LEU A 161 17.81 -9.60 -1.62
N GLY A 162 16.71 -8.90 -1.33
CA GLY A 162 15.49 -9.50 -0.81
C GLY A 162 14.87 -10.51 -1.80
N ILE A 163 14.82 -10.16 -3.07
CA ILE A 163 14.35 -11.05 -4.15
C ILE A 163 15.25 -12.30 -4.23
N MET A 164 16.56 -12.13 -4.34
CA MET A 164 17.50 -13.26 -4.40
C MET A 164 17.37 -14.18 -3.18
N ARG A 165 17.20 -13.61 -1.98
CA ARG A 165 16.97 -14.37 -0.76
C ARG A 165 15.65 -15.15 -0.77
N ALA A 166 14.57 -14.54 -1.27
CA ALA A 166 13.27 -15.20 -1.36
C ALA A 166 13.34 -16.46 -2.26
N TYR A 167 14.00 -16.34 -3.41
CA TYR A 167 14.26 -17.46 -4.31
C TYR A 167 15.13 -18.55 -3.67
N ARG A 168 16.28 -18.18 -3.09
CA ARG A 168 17.20 -19.14 -2.44
C ARG A 168 16.53 -19.90 -1.30
N LYS A 169 15.68 -19.25 -0.53
CA LYS A 169 14.97 -19.86 0.61
C LYS A 169 13.67 -20.56 0.20
N ARG A 170 13.39 -20.69 -1.07
CA ARG A 170 12.16 -21.28 -1.62
C ARG A 170 10.88 -20.73 -0.99
N ARG A 171 10.85 -19.42 -0.68
CA ARG A 171 9.68 -18.73 -0.13
C ARG A 171 8.67 -18.35 -1.21
N VAL A 172 9.06 -18.46 -2.45
CA VAL A 172 8.26 -18.29 -3.65
C VAL A 172 8.72 -19.34 -4.67
N PRO A 173 7.85 -19.83 -5.56
CA PRO A 173 6.44 -19.47 -5.69
C PRO A 173 5.57 -20.03 -4.57
N LEU A 174 4.32 -19.55 -4.49
CA LEU A 174 3.26 -20.06 -3.62
C LEU A 174 2.17 -20.66 -4.49
N ASP A 175 1.67 -21.84 -4.09
CA ASP A 175 0.51 -22.44 -4.72
C ASP A 175 -0.75 -21.76 -4.18
N LEU A 176 -1.44 -21.02 -5.05
CA LEU A 176 -2.63 -20.25 -4.72
C LEU A 176 -3.83 -20.73 -5.54
N VAL A 177 -4.98 -20.64 -4.93
CA VAL A 177 -6.28 -20.68 -5.60
C VAL A 177 -6.93 -19.32 -5.41
N ILE A 178 -7.15 -18.62 -6.52
CA ILE A 178 -7.72 -17.27 -6.55
C ILE A 178 -9.03 -17.36 -7.32
N GLN A 179 -10.14 -17.10 -6.64
CA GLN A 179 -11.49 -17.07 -7.20
C GLN A 179 -11.95 -15.63 -7.33
N SER A 180 -12.61 -15.30 -8.43
CA SER A 180 -13.19 -13.99 -8.73
C SER A 180 -14.40 -14.15 -9.64
N THR A 181 -15.06 -13.05 -9.98
CA THR A 181 -16.15 -13.03 -10.99
C THR A 181 -15.65 -13.41 -12.39
N GLU A 182 -14.36 -13.20 -12.68
CA GLU A 182 -13.73 -13.54 -13.96
C GLU A 182 -13.34 -15.03 -14.07
N GLY A 183 -13.44 -15.78 -12.96
CA GLY A 183 -13.13 -17.21 -12.93
C GLY A 183 -12.22 -17.61 -11.78
N THR A 184 -11.73 -18.86 -11.87
CA THR A 184 -10.80 -19.45 -10.90
C THR A 184 -9.43 -19.62 -11.52
N PHE A 185 -8.44 -19.01 -10.85
CA PHE A 185 -7.02 -19.10 -11.23
C PHE A 185 -6.29 -19.98 -10.20
N LYS A 186 -5.79 -21.12 -10.64
CA LYS A 186 -5.05 -22.07 -9.78
C LYS A 186 -3.66 -22.27 -10.37
N GLY A 187 -2.63 -22.10 -9.55
CA GLY A 187 -1.26 -22.27 -9.98
C GLY A 187 -0.23 -21.86 -8.95
N SER A 188 1.03 -21.90 -9.37
CA SER A 188 2.19 -21.46 -8.57
C SER A 188 2.56 -20.03 -8.94
N PHE A 189 2.35 -19.09 -8.03
CA PHE A 189 2.56 -17.66 -8.26
C PHE A 189 3.74 -17.13 -7.45
N ILE A 190 4.55 -16.26 -8.07
CA ILE A 190 5.62 -15.52 -7.42
C ILE A 190 5.05 -14.26 -6.76
N VAL A 191 4.10 -13.61 -7.44
CA VAL A 191 3.45 -12.37 -7.03
C VAL A 191 1.96 -12.49 -7.29
N ALA A 192 1.15 -12.11 -6.30
CA ALA A 192 -0.25 -11.81 -6.47
C ALA A 192 -0.50 -10.44 -5.81
N VAL A 193 -0.89 -9.44 -6.60
CA VAL A 193 -1.21 -8.08 -6.14
C VAL A 193 -2.66 -7.79 -6.50
N PHE A 194 -3.39 -7.20 -5.55
CA PHE A 194 -4.75 -6.72 -5.70
C PHE A 194 -4.71 -5.21 -5.43
N SER A 195 -4.87 -4.42 -6.45
CA SER A 195 -4.61 -2.98 -6.45
C SER A 195 -5.86 -2.16 -6.60
N ASN A 196 -5.97 -1.10 -5.83
CA ASN A 196 -6.92 -0.02 -6.00
C ASN A 196 -6.27 1.17 -6.74
N THR A 197 -4.94 1.21 -6.79
CA THR A 197 -4.13 2.25 -7.44
C THR A 197 -3.11 1.66 -8.40
N ARG A 198 -2.58 2.47 -9.32
CA ARG A 198 -1.68 2.00 -10.40
C ARG A 198 -0.28 1.63 -9.92
N TYR A 199 0.25 2.35 -8.92
CA TYR A 199 1.68 2.29 -8.57
C TYR A 199 1.98 1.33 -7.43
N TRP A 200 3.12 0.67 -7.51
CA TRP A 200 3.68 -0.22 -6.49
C TRP A 200 5.21 -0.22 -6.51
N ALA A 201 5.81 -0.41 -5.35
CA ALA A 201 7.25 -0.63 -5.18
C ALA A 201 8.10 0.43 -5.89
N THR A 202 7.93 1.69 -5.48
CA THR A 202 8.64 2.88 -5.98
C THR A 202 8.28 3.27 -7.42
N GLY A 203 7.00 3.46 -7.69
CA GLY A 203 6.48 4.04 -8.93
C GLY A 203 6.36 3.06 -10.10
N LYS A 204 6.36 1.74 -9.88
CA LYS A 204 6.07 0.79 -10.94
C LYS A 204 4.57 0.70 -11.18
N LEU A 205 4.18 0.73 -12.43
CA LEU A 205 2.79 0.58 -12.87
C LEU A 205 2.38 -0.91 -12.83
N ILE A 206 2.13 -1.45 -11.64
CA ILE A 206 1.76 -2.87 -11.46
C ILE A 206 0.33 -3.16 -11.92
N ALA A 207 -0.55 -2.18 -11.80
CA ALA A 207 -1.93 -2.21 -12.25
C ALA A 207 -2.19 -0.97 -13.13
N PRO A 208 -1.74 -0.94 -14.40
CA PRO A 208 -1.72 0.28 -15.21
C PRO A 208 -3.09 0.91 -15.45
N GLN A 209 -4.15 0.11 -15.34
CA GLN A 209 -5.53 0.53 -15.60
C GLN A 209 -6.34 0.78 -14.31
N ALA A 210 -5.75 0.56 -13.14
CA ALA A 210 -6.44 0.73 -11.87
C ALA A 210 -6.95 2.16 -11.68
N ARG A 211 -8.17 2.25 -11.16
CA ARG A 211 -8.88 3.50 -10.86
C ARG A 211 -9.48 3.41 -9.47
N PRO A 212 -9.13 4.32 -8.56
CA PRO A 212 -9.60 4.26 -7.18
C PRO A 212 -11.05 4.76 -6.99
N ASP A 213 -11.87 4.73 -8.05
CA ASP A 213 -13.24 5.28 -8.06
C ASP A 213 -14.17 4.51 -9.03
N ASP A 214 -13.85 3.28 -9.41
CA ASP A 214 -14.62 2.51 -10.39
C ASP A 214 -15.32 1.26 -9.82
N GLY A 215 -15.25 1.05 -8.50
CA GLY A 215 -15.85 -0.07 -7.82
C GLY A 215 -15.18 -1.41 -8.10
N ARG A 216 -13.91 -1.42 -8.52
CA ARG A 216 -13.13 -2.62 -8.85
C ARG A 216 -11.74 -2.59 -8.25
N LEU A 217 -11.16 -3.76 -8.15
CA LEU A 217 -9.74 -3.93 -7.84
C LEU A 217 -9.06 -4.62 -9.02
N ASP A 218 -7.85 -4.19 -9.35
CA ASP A 218 -7.01 -4.76 -10.39
C ASP A 218 -6.11 -5.86 -9.81
N ALA A 219 -6.22 -7.06 -10.35
CA ALA A 219 -5.32 -8.16 -10.02
C ALA A 219 -4.14 -8.21 -11.00
N CYS A 220 -2.93 -8.29 -10.44
CA CYS A 220 -1.72 -8.65 -11.18
C CYS A 220 -1.14 -9.94 -10.61
N LEU A 221 -1.24 -11.02 -11.38
CA LEU A 221 -0.68 -12.32 -10.99
C LEU A 221 0.55 -12.60 -11.85
N ILE A 222 1.68 -12.94 -11.21
CA ILE A 222 2.90 -13.37 -11.90
C ILE A 222 3.16 -14.82 -11.54
N GLU A 223 3.02 -15.70 -12.55
CA GLU A 223 3.24 -17.13 -12.41
C GLU A 223 4.72 -17.46 -12.18
N LYS A 224 4.98 -18.70 -11.77
CA LYS A 224 6.33 -19.22 -11.59
C LYS A 224 7.15 -19.04 -12.86
N CYS A 225 8.27 -18.34 -12.74
CA CYS A 225 9.21 -18.13 -13.84
C CYS A 225 10.66 -18.06 -13.32
N SER A 226 11.62 -18.04 -14.22
CA SER A 226 13.03 -17.87 -13.87
C SER A 226 13.31 -16.45 -13.36
N PHE A 227 14.41 -16.29 -12.60
CA PHE A 227 14.84 -14.98 -12.10
C PHE A 227 15.06 -13.95 -13.24
N LEU A 228 15.64 -14.38 -14.38
CA LEU A 228 15.85 -13.49 -15.53
C LEU A 228 14.53 -13.02 -16.15
N ARG A 229 13.54 -13.92 -16.25
CA ARG A 229 12.18 -13.57 -16.69
C ARG A 229 11.52 -12.59 -15.74
N LEU A 230 11.61 -12.84 -14.43
CA LEU A 230 11.07 -11.91 -13.44
C LEU A 230 11.75 -10.53 -13.50
N ALA A 231 13.08 -10.48 -13.69
CA ALA A 231 13.80 -9.22 -13.86
C ALA A 231 13.31 -8.44 -15.09
N ARG A 232 13.04 -9.14 -16.22
CA ARG A 232 12.44 -8.54 -17.41
C ARG A 232 11.03 -8.03 -17.15
N ILE A 233 10.16 -8.82 -16.50
CA ILE A 233 8.80 -8.42 -16.11
C ILE A 233 8.85 -7.17 -15.23
N ASN A 234 9.73 -7.15 -14.23
CA ASN A 234 9.92 -6.00 -13.33
C ASN A 234 10.39 -4.74 -14.10
N SER A 235 11.20 -4.89 -15.16
CA SER A 235 11.59 -3.77 -16.02
C SER A 235 10.40 -3.26 -16.85
N LEU A 236 9.60 -4.15 -17.41
CA LEU A 236 8.39 -3.80 -18.16
C LEU A 236 7.32 -3.14 -17.29
N ALA A 237 7.24 -3.49 -16.00
CA ALA A 237 6.32 -2.88 -15.04
C ALA A 237 6.59 -1.39 -14.81
N LYS A 238 7.82 -0.90 -15.05
CA LYS A 238 8.12 0.54 -14.99
C LYS A 238 7.30 1.37 -15.97
N THR A 239 6.90 0.77 -17.08
CA THR A 239 6.11 1.40 -18.16
C THR A 239 4.73 0.78 -18.32
N GLY A 240 4.29 -0.08 -17.40
CA GLY A 240 2.99 -0.76 -17.46
C GLY A 240 2.87 -1.83 -18.55
N ARG A 241 3.98 -2.22 -19.19
CA ARG A 241 3.99 -3.17 -20.33
C ARG A 241 4.17 -4.63 -19.92
N HIS A 242 4.26 -4.93 -18.63
CA HIS A 242 4.50 -6.28 -18.12
C HIS A 242 3.37 -7.27 -18.44
N GLY A 243 2.12 -6.80 -18.62
CA GLY A 243 1.00 -7.63 -19.06
C GLY A 243 1.18 -8.31 -20.44
N ARG A 244 2.24 -7.92 -21.21
CA ARG A 244 2.62 -8.61 -22.45
C ARG A 244 3.43 -9.89 -22.22
N ALA A 245 3.91 -10.12 -21.01
CA ALA A 245 4.63 -11.34 -20.66
C ALA A 245 3.63 -12.49 -20.45
N PRO A 246 3.87 -13.67 -20.99
CA PRO A 246 2.91 -14.79 -20.89
C PRO A 246 2.71 -15.29 -19.46
N GLU A 247 3.65 -14.99 -18.56
CA GLU A 247 3.57 -15.34 -17.14
C GLU A 247 2.74 -14.34 -16.33
N VAL A 248 2.27 -13.24 -16.94
CA VAL A 248 1.53 -12.18 -16.26
C VAL A 248 0.07 -12.21 -16.67
N ARG A 249 -0.82 -12.18 -15.66
CA ARG A 249 -2.25 -12.03 -15.85
C ARG A 249 -2.72 -10.75 -15.18
N LEU A 250 -3.39 -9.89 -15.96
CA LEU A 250 -4.03 -8.66 -15.49
C LEU A 250 -5.52 -8.78 -15.73
N PHE A 251 -6.32 -8.58 -14.68
CA PHE A 251 -7.78 -8.56 -14.78
C PHE A 251 -8.38 -7.82 -13.58
N GLN A 252 -9.67 -7.48 -13.64
CA GLN A 252 -10.38 -6.72 -12.62
C GLN A 252 -11.51 -7.55 -12.03
N SER A 253 -11.80 -7.33 -10.74
CA SER A 253 -12.99 -7.86 -10.08
C SER A 253 -13.36 -6.99 -8.89
N ALA A 254 -14.63 -6.99 -8.51
CA ALA A 254 -15.07 -6.36 -7.27
C ALA A 254 -14.71 -7.19 -6.03
N GLU A 255 -14.50 -8.49 -6.21
CA GLU A 255 -14.20 -9.43 -5.12
C GLU A 255 -13.26 -10.54 -5.57
N PHE A 256 -12.40 -10.96 -4.65
CA PHE A 256 -11.52 -12.12 -4.77
C PHE A 256 -11.58 -12.96 -3.49
N SER A 257 -11.44 -14.28 -3.64
CA SER A 257 -11.17 -15.20 -2.53
C SER A 257 -9.83 -15.90 -2.80
N VAL A 258 -8.89 -15.77 -1.88
CA VAL A 258 -7.55 -16.33 -2.04
C VAL A 258 -7.29 -17.35 -0.96
N SER A 259 -6.84 -18.55 -1.36
CA SER A 259 -6.46 -19.63 -0.47
C SER A 259 -5.18 -20.32 -0.92
N SER A 260 -4.52 -21.04 -0.01
CA SER A 260 -3.32 -21.82 -0.28
C SER A 260 -3.26 -23.02 0.65
N PRO A 261 -2.92 -24.23 0.16
CA PRO A 261 -2.70 -25.40 1.01
C PRO A 261 -1.54 -25.23 2.01
N ALA A 262 -0.51 -24.49 1.62
CA ALA A 262 0.67 -24.24 2.45
C ALA A 262 0.54 -22.97 3.31
N GLY A 263 -0.57 -22.24 3.18
CA GLY A 263 -0.75 -20.94 3.80
C GLY A 263 0.06 -19.83 3.13
N PHE A 264 -0.24 -18.59 3.48
CA PHE A 264 0.47 -17.41 2.97
C PHE A 264 0.40 -16.25 3.96
N ASN A 265 1.30 -15.29 3.79
CA ASN A 265 1.19 -13.98 4.45
C ASN A 265 0.69 -12.96 3.44
N ILE A 266 -0.18 -12.07 3.87
CA ILE A 266 -0.68 -10.96 3.09
C ILE A 266 -0.22 -9.63 3.70
N GLN A 267 0.06 -8.66 2.85
CA GLN A 267 0.44 -7.32 3.22
C GLN A 267 -0.49 -6.33 2.54
N ALA A 268 -0.86 -5.26 3.23
CA ALA A 268 -1.65 -4.15 2.69
C ALA A 268 -0.93 -2.82 2.97
N ASP A 269 -0.73 -1.99 1.96
CA ASP A 269 -0.05 -0.68 2.00
C ASP A 269 1.25 -0.67 2.84
N GLY A 270 2.02 -1.74 2.76
CA GLY A 270 3.27 -1.89 3.50
C GLY A 270 3.14 -2.67 4.82
N GLU A 271 1.96 -2.81 5.40
CA GLU A 271 1.73 -3.51 6.66
C GLU A 271 1.41 -4.99 6.46
N ILE A 272 2.14 -5.87 7.17
CA ILE A 272 1.87 -7.31 7.17
C ILE A 272 0.74 -7.60 8.16
N LEU A 273 -0.32 -8.20 7.66
CA LEU A 273 -1.52 -8.41 8.44
C LEU A 273 -1.46 -9.71 9.24
N PRO A 274 -2.01 -9.73 10.48
CA PRO A 274 -2.01 -10.89 11.37
C PRO A 274 -3.14 -11.88 11.02
N PHE A 275 -3.25 -12.25 9.75
CA PHE A 275 -4.20 -13.24 9.29
C PHE A 275 -3.66 -14.67 9.50
N ASP A 276 -4.58 -15.61 9.66
CA ASP A 276 -4.23 -17.02 9.69
C ASP A 276 -3.85 -17.47 8.27
N SER A 277 -2.61 -17.91 8.11
CA SER A 277 -2.09 -18.27 6.81
C SER A 277 -2.77 -19.49 6.18
N ALA A 278 -3.44 -20.31 6.97
CA ALA A 278 -4.16 -21.52 6.52
C ALA A 278 -5.59 -21.25 6.05
N LEU A 279 -6.15 -20.08 6.39
CA LEU A 279 -7.52 -19.75 6.04
C LEU A 279 -7.57 -18.89 4.77
N ALA A 280 -8.66 -19.05 3.98
CA ALA A 280 -8.93 -18.18 2.85
C ALA A 280 -9.12 -16.72 3.30
N VAL A 281 -8.62 -15.80 2.47
CA VAL A 281 -8.80 -14.35 2.64
C VAL A 281 -9.71 -13.85 1.54
N ARG A 282 -10.78 -13.18 1.92
CA ARG A 282 -11.63 -12.42 1.00
C ARG A 282 -11.05 -11.01 0.83
N ILE A 283 -10.94 -10.56 -0.41
CA ILE A 283 -10.48 -9.22 -0.80
C ILE A 283 -11.61 -8.63 -1.63
N GLN A 284 -12.19 -7.53 -1.19
CA GLN A 284 -13.30 -6.88 -1.89
C GLN A 284 -13.08 -5.37 -1.97
N VAL A 285 -13.71 -4.72 -2.94
CA VAL A 285 -13.78 -3.26 -2.97
C VAL A 285 -14.88 -2.76 -2.05
N GLU A 286 -14.63 -1.65 -1.36
CA GLU A 286 -15.61 -0.86 -0.62
C GLU A 286 -15.75 0.49 -1.34
N PRO A 287 -16.80 0.65 -2.17
CA PRO A 287 -16.95 1.83 -3.00
C PRO A 287 -17.17 3.09 -2.18
N GLY A 288 -16.49 4.16 -2.56
CA GLY A 288 -16.70 5.48 -1.98
C GLY A 288 -16.42 5.58 -0.47
N ALA A 289 -15.56 4.70 0.06
CA ALA A 289 -15.36 4.57 1.50
C ALA A 289 -14.53 5.70 2.14
N LEU A 290 -13.74 6.44 1.37
CA LEU A 290 -12.86 7.48 1.88
C LEU A 290 -13.05 8.81 1.16
N ARG A 291 -13.11 9.91 1.93
CA ARG A 291 -13.06 11.28 1.41
C ARG A 291 -11.60 11.77 1.41
N LEU A 292 -10.99 11.82 0.26
CA LEU A 292 -9.59 12.19 0.07
C LEU A 292 -9.47 13.65 -0.42
N ILE A 293 -8.55 14.42 0.17
CA ILE A 293 -8.20 15.76 -0.31
C ILE A 293 -7.13 15.62 -1.38
N CYS A 294 -7.45 16.03 -2.61
CA CYS A 294 -6.54 15.99 -3.77
C CYS A 294 -6.93 17.02 -4.84
#